data_bc804158635f5b64c856c4baea2118c9
#
_entry.id   bc804158635f5b64c856c4baea2118c9
#
_cell.length_a   1.000
_cell.length_b   1.000
_cell.length_c   1.000
_cell.angle_alpha   90.00
_cell.angle_beta   90.00
_cell.angle_gamma   90.00
#
_symmetry.space_group_name_H-M   'P 1'
#
loop_
_entity.id
_entity.type
_entity.pdbx_description
1 polymer ?
#
loop_
_entity_poly.entity_id
_entity_poly.type
_entity_poly.pdbx_seq_one_letter_code
_entity_poly.pdbx_strand_id
1 'polypeptide(L)'
;MKRKQNNLLGIFRFSIFLTVILAGVTFWQLSWQGLWLFFVLLILEVTFSFDNAVVNSRTLASMSLIWQRIFLTVGIFIAVFAVRFLLPIAIVMFASGLNFGEVVNMALNNPERYGHVLHNASPMINAFGGIFLLMIGLSYFVDYNKQIHWVRGVEPWLARAGKFENFRACLILLVMVVLYFTVEEKYKAMILISSVLGTLLHIGLELFGSLFGSHSSKDIKLKTGWAAFAAFLYLEVLDASFSFDGVIGAFAITSSVILITSGLSAGAIWVRSLTIYLMRSGTLSKYRYLEHGAHWAIVALGVMMLFKLFHVELPEWITGSLGLAFIILAIGSSVIEVRHAKNTKNLQSS
;
A
#
# COMPACT_ATOMS: atom_id res chain seq x y z
N MET A 1 -0.28 22.44 28.38
CA MET A 1 -0.42 23.00 27.02
C MET A 1 -1.56 22.26 26.29
N LYS A 2 -2.76 22.82 26.22
CA LYS A 2 -3.89 22.29 25.44
C LYS A 2 -3.59 22.54 23.95
N ARG A 3 -3.00 21.58 23.28
CA ARG A 3 -2.81 21.62 21.82
C ARG A 3 -4.19 21.55 21.18
N LYS A 4 -4.54 22.60 20.40
CA LYS A 4 -5.75 22.72 19.59
C LYS A 4 -6.15 21.35 19.06
N GLN A 5 -7.36 20.87 19.40
CA GLN A 5 -8.02 19.83 18.65
C GLN A 5 -8.13 20.35 17.23
N ASN A 6 -7.21 19.93 16.37
CA ASN A 6 -7.23 20.27 14.97
C ASN A 6 -8.57 19.76 14.45
N ASN A 7 -9.37 20.66 13.91
CA ASN A 7 -10.67 20.38 13.32
C ASN A 7 -10.54 19.15 12.40
N LEU A 8 -11.05 18.00 12.84
CA LEU A 8 -11.03 16.74 12.08
C LEU A 8 -11.62 16.95 10.69
N LEU A 9 -12.69 17.76 10.61
CA LEU A 9 -13.28 18.20 9.35
C LEU A 9 -12.29 18.96 8.44
N GLY A 10 -11.30 19.65 9.02
CA GLY A 10 -10.27 20.35 8.24
C GLY A 10 -9.35 19.41 7.44
N ILE A 11 -9.12 18.19 7.94
CA ILE A 11 -8.27 17.20 7.27
C ILE A 11 -9.00 16.62 6.06
N PHE A 12 -10.28 16.37 6.18
CA PHE A 12 -11.10 15.72 5.14
C PHE A 12 -11.79 16.69 4.18
N ARG A 13 -11.67 18.01 4.37
CA ARG A 13 -12.34 19.02 3.52
C ARG A 13 -12.04 18.85 2.04
N PHE A 14 -10.78 18.63 1.71
CA PHE A 14 -10.34 18.43 0.33
C PHE A 14 -10.91 17.13 -0.26
N SER A 15 -10.88 16.04 0.52
CA SER A 15 -11.44 14.76 0.09
C SER A 15 -12.95 14.86 -0.16
N ILE A 16 -13.68 15.50 0.75
CA ILE A 16 -15.13 15.72 0.60
C ILE A 16 -15.41 16.56 -0.65
N PHE A 17 -14.72 17.69 -0.81
CA PHE A 17 -14.90 18.59 -1.95
C PHE A 17 -14.68 17.87 -3.28
N LEU A 18 -13.57 17.15 -3.40
CA LEU A 18 -13.26 16.44 -4.65
C LEU A 18 -14.20 15.26 -4.89
N THR A 19 -14.60 14.54 -3.84
CA THR A 19 -15.60 13.45 -3.94
C THR A 19 -16.93 14.00 -4.47
N VAL A 20 -17.39 15.16 -3.99
CA VAL A 20 -18.64 15.78 -4.48
C VAL A 20 -18.52 16.16 -5.95
N ILE A 21 -17.38 16.72 -6.39
CA ILE A 21 -17.16 17.05 -7.80
C ILE A 21 -17.16 15.79 -8.66
N LEU A 22 -16.37 14.77 -8.30
CA LEU A 22 -16.25 13.53 -9.08
C LEU A 22 -17.59 12.77 -9.10
N ALA A 23 -18.31 12.72 -7.98
CA ALA A 23 -19.64 12.14 -7.90
C ALA A 23 -20.64 12.90 -8.80
N GLY A 24 -20.59 14.22 -8.81
CA GLY A 24 -21.41 15.06 -9.67
C GLY A 24 -21.14 14.83 -11.18
N VAL A 25 -19.86 14.76 -11.57
CA VAL A 25 -19.44 14.43 -12.94
C VAL A 25 -19.89 13.02 -13.33
N THR A 26 -19.69 12.04 -12.44
CA THR A 26 -20.10 10.66 -12.67
C THR A 26 -21.62 10.55 -12.82
N PHE A 27 -22.38 11.23 -11.95
CA PHE A 27 -23.85 11.27 -12.04
C PHE A 27 -24.32 11.89 -13.35
N TRP A 28 -23.69 12.99 -13.77
CA TRP A 28 -24.05 13.65 -15.03
C TRP A 28 -23.80 12.79 -16.26
N GLN A 29 -22.69 12.00 -16.27
CA GLN A 29 -22.33 11.16 -17.40
C GLN A 29 -23.02 9.77 -17.39
N LEU A 30 -23.19 9.16 -16.23
CA LEU A 30 -23.56 7.75 -16.08
C LEU A 30 -24.82 7.52 -15.22
N SER A 31 -25.53 8.59 -14.84
CA SER A 31 -26.75 8.54 -14.04
C SER A 31 -26.59 7.85 -12.67
N TRP A 32 -27.67 7.37 -12.06
CA TRP A 32 -27.66 6.75 -10.73
C TRP A 32 -26.84 5.47 -10.65
N GLN A 33 -26.80 4.67 -11.72
CA GLN A 33 -26.00 3.43 -11.75
C GLN A 33 -24.52 3.75 -11.65
N GLY A 34 -24.03 4.73 -12.41
CA GLY A 34 -22.64 5.16 -12.34
C GLY A 34 -22.29 5.73 -10.97
N LEU A 35 -23.18 6.54 -10.37
CA LEU A 35 -22.96 7.10 -9.04
C LEU A 35 -22.86 6.02 -7.97
N TRP A 36 -23.70 4.98 -8.03
CA TRP A 36 -23.62 3.85 -7.11
C TRP A 36 -22.28 3.11 -7.22
N LEU A 37 -21.86 2.76 -8.44
CA LEU A 37 -20.59 2.10 -8.68
C LEU A 37 -19.39 2.98 -8.28
N PHE A 38 -19.45 4.29 -8.48
CA PHE A 38 -18.44 5.23 -8.00
C PHE A 38 -18.24 5.10 -6.49
N PHE A 39 -19.33 5.10 -5.70
CA PHE A 39 -19.22 4.94 -4.26
C PHE A 39 -18.76 3.56 -3.83
N VAL A 40 -19.16 2.50 -4.54
CA VAL A 40 -18.63 1.14 -4.30
C VAL A 40 -17.12 1.12 -4.49
N LEU A 41 -16.60 1.65 -5.60
CA LEU A 41 -15.16 1.70 -5.90
C LEU A 41 -14.41 2.58 -4.89
N LEU A 42 -14.98 3.73 -4.49
CA LEU A 42 -14.40 4.58 -3.45
C LEU A 42 -14.27 3.83 -2.12
N ILE A 43 -15.32 3.14 -1.67
CA ILE A 43 -15.32 2.41 -0.40
C ILE A 43 -14.34 1.24 -0.46
N LEU A 44 -14.29 0.51 -1.57
CA LEU A 44 -13.33 -0.57 -1.79
C LEU A 44 -11.90 -0.05 -1.66
N GLU A 45 -11.56 1.04 -2.36
CA GLU A 45 -10.22 1.63 -2.30
C GLU A 45 -9.85 2.04 -0.86
N VAL A 46 -10.75 2.72 -0.14
CA VAL A 46 -10.49 3.12 1.25
C VAL A 46 -10.31 1.91 2.16
N THR A 47 -11.09 0.85 1.94
CA THR A 47 -11.03 -0.37 2.76
C THR A 47 -9.75 -1.14 2.50
N PHE A 48 -9.38 -1.32 1.23
CA PHE A 48 -8.21 -2.11 0.82
C PHE A 48 -6.89 -1.39 1.07
N SER A 49 -6.89 -0.06 1.11
CA SER A 49 -5.70 0.76 1.35
C SER A 49 -5.60 1.28 2.80
N PHE A 50 -6.35 0.71 3.75
CA PHE A 50 -6.30 1.17 5.13
C PHE A 50 -4.97 0.84 5.82
N ASP A 51 -4.43 -0.34 5.59
CA ASP A 51 -3.11 -0.78 6.04
C ASP A 51 -1.99 0.10 5.46
N ASN A 52 -2.08 0.44 4.17
CA ASN A 52 -1.20 1.42 3.54
C ASN A 52 -1.23 2.77 4.27
N ALA A 53 -2.40 3.27 4.66
CA ALA A 53 -2.51 4.50 5.43
C ALA A 53 -1.78 4.42 6.78
N VAL A 54 -1.82 3.27 7.46
CA VAL A 54 -1.11 3.05 8.75
C VAL A 54 0.41 3.10 8.54
N VAL A 55 0.94 2.35 7.56
CA VAL A 55 2.38 2.31 7.26
C VAL A 55 2.90 3.68 6.82
N ASN A 56 2.18 4.32 5.90
CA ASN A 56 2.53 5.65 5.40
C ASN A 56 2.53 6.70 6.51
N SER A 57 1.60 6.61 7.48
CA SER A 57 1.52 7.58 8.57
C SER A 57 2.77 7.59 9.45
N ARG A 58 3.45 6.46 9.63
CA ARG A 58 4.72 6.38 10.36
C ARG A 58 5.86 7.06 9.62
N THR A 59 6.04 6.72 8.35
CA THR A 59 7.07 7.32 7.50
C THR A 59 6.86 8.83 7.41
N LEU A 60 5.62 9.27 7.18
CA LEU A 60 5.24 10.67 7.10
C LEU A 60 5.50 11.43 8.41
N ALA A 61 5.29 10.79 9.57
CA ALA A 61 5.60 11.38 10.89
C ALA A 61 7.09 11.67 11.06
N SER A 62 7.96 10.94 10.36
CA SER A 62 9.42 11.18 10.38
C SER A 62 9.87 12.32 9.47
N MET A 63 8.98 12.89 8.65
CA MET A 63 9.29 13.92 7.65
C MET A 63 8.97 15.33 8.17
N SER A 64 9.68 16.32 7.65
CA SER A 64 9.41 17.73 7.97
C SER A 64 8.03 18.19 7.49
N LEU A 65 7.49 19.27 8.07
CA LEU A 65 6.18 19.82 7.72
C LEU A 65 6.05 20.19 6.23
N ILE A 66 7.16 20.60 5.59
CA ILE A 66 7.17 20.92 4.15
C ILE A 66 6.90 19.64 3.35
N TRP A 67 7.58 18.55 3.66
CA TRP A 67 7.42 17.27 2.98
C TRP A 67 6.06 16.61 3.26
N GLN A 68 5.51 16.81 4.47
CA GLN A 68 4.14 16.40 4.76
C GLN A 68 3.11 17.15 3.88
N ARG A 69 3.36 18.44 3.57
CA ARG A 69 2.53 19.19 2.63
C ARG A 69 2.72 18.72 1.18
N ILE A 70 3.96 18.45 0.77
CA ILE A 70 4.26 17.89 -0.57
C ILE A 70 3.53 16.56 -0.76
N PHE A 71 3.52 15.69 0.25
CA PHE A 71 2.75 14.43 0.21
C PHE A 71 1.24 14.68 -0.02
N LEU A 72 0.69 15.73 0.58
CA LEU A 72 -0.73 16.09 0.41
C LEU A 72 -1.06 16.83 -0.90
N THR A 73 -0.07 17.34 -1.61
CA THR A 73 -0.28 18.09 -2.85
C THR A 73 0.26 17.33 -4.04
N VAL A 74 1.58 17.29 -4.19
CA VAL A 74 2.26 16.57 -5.28
C VAL A 74 1.96 15.07 -5.21
N GLY A 75 2.00 14.49 -4.01
CA GLY A 75 1.69 13.08 -3.82
C GLY A 75 0.25 12.73 -4.22
N ILE A 76 -0.75 13.56 -3.90
CA ILE A 76 -2.13 13.34 -4.39
C ILE A 76 -2.17 13.36 -5.91
N PHE A 77 -1.48 14.31 -6.54
CA PHE A 77 -1.41 14.37 -8.00
C PHE A 77 -0.78 13.09 -8.58
N ILE A 78 0.32 12.61 -8.00
CA ILE A 78 0.96 11.34 -8.40
C ILE A 78 -0.02 10.17 -8.21
N ALA A 79 -0.66 10.05 -7.05
CA ALA A 79 -1.57 8.96 -6.76
C ALA A 79 -2.77 8.91 -7.71
N VAL A 80 -3.33 10.05 -8.07
CA VAL A 80 -4.50 10.14 -8.95
C VAL A 80 -4.12 9.95 -10.42
N PHE A 81 -3.13 10.72 -10.89
CA PHE A 81 -2.80 10.75 -12.32
C PHE A 81 -1.74 9.70 -12.70
N ALA A 82 -0.62 9.64 -11.98
CA ALA A 82 0.45 8.72 -12.36
C ALA A 82 0.06 7.27 -12.06
N VAL A 83 -0.44 6.99 -10.87
CA VAL A 83 -0.68 5.62 -10.42
C VAL A 83 -1.98 5.04 -10.96
N ARG A 84 -3.09 5.81 -10.96
CA ARG A 84 -4.41 5.27 -11.35
C ARG A 84 -4.77 5.47 -12.81
N PHE A 85 -4.11 6.40 -13.49
CA PHE A 85 -4.36 6.66 -14.91
C PHE A 85 -3.17 6.28 -15.79
N LEU A 86 -1.98 6.86 -15.55
CA LEU A 86 -0.84 6.64 -16.45
C LEU A 86 -0.22 5.23 -16.28
N LEU A 87 -0.13 4.70 -15.09
CA LEU A 87 0.52 3.40 -14.85
C LEU A 87 -0.23 2.24 -15.51
N PRO A 88 -1.57 2.09 -15.40
CA PRO A 88 -2.31 1.07 -16.15
C PRO A 88 -2.16 1.22 -17.67
N ILE A 89 -2.18 2.47 -18.18
CA ILE A 89 -1.93 2.74 -19.61
C ILE A 89 -0.52 2.27 -20.01
N ALA A 90 0.51 2.62 -19.23
CA ALA A 90 1.88 2.22 -19.51
C ALA A 90 2.05 0.70 -19.54
N ILE A 91 1.36 -0.03 -18.67
CA ILE A 91 1.38 -1.49 -18.64
C ILE A 91 0.70 -2.07 -19.88
N VAL A 92 -0.47 -1.56 -20.23
CA VAL A 92 -1.15 -1.99 -21.45
C VAL A 92 -0.30 -1.68 -22.70
N MET A 93 0.36 -0.52 -22.76
CA MET A 93 1.34 -0.20 -23.82
C MET A 93 2.44 -1.27 -23.89
N PHE A 94 3.05 -1.58 -22.75
CA PHE A 94 4.12 -2.56 -22.69
C PHE A 94 3.64 -3.97 -23.06
N ALA A 95 2.46 -4.37 -22.58
CA ALA A 95 1.90 -5.71 -22.81
C ALA A 95 1.39 -5.90 -24.25
N SER A 96 0.85 -4.84 -24.87
CA SER A 96 0.26 -4.90 -26.23
C SER A 96 1.19 -4.44 -27.36
N GLY A 97 2.26 -3.72 -27.02
CA GLY A 97 3.14 -3.06 -28.01
C GLY A 97 2.51 -1.85 -28.73
N LEU A 98 1.33 -1.41 -28.25
CA LEU A 98 0.62 -0.25 -28.82
C LEU A 98 1.21 1.07 -28.32
N ASN A 99 1.03 2.15 -29.08
CA ASN A 99 1.43 3.48 -28.64
C ASN A 99 0.41 4.11 -27.67
N PHE A 100 0.80 5.21 -27.01
CA PHE A 100 -0.03 5.89 -26.00
C PHE A 100 -1.43 6.27 -26.52
N GLY A 101 -1.50 6.86 -27.73
CA GLY A 101 -2.77 7.28 -28.31
C GLY A 101 -3.71 6.10 -28.63
N GLU A 102 -3.16 4.99 -29.11
CA GLU A 102 -3.92 3.77 -29.38
C GLU A 102 -4.46 3.14 -28.09
N VAL A 103 -3.65 3.12 -27.03
CA VAL A 103 -4.09 2.58 -25.72
C VAL A 103 -5.14 3.47 -25.07
N VAL A 104 -4.99 4.79 -25.11
CA VAL A 104 -6.03 5.72 -24.63
C VAL A 104 -7.32 5.56 -25.44
N ASN A 105 -7.23 5.47 -26.75
CA ASN A 105 -8.40 5.21 -27.61
C ASN A 105 -9.07 3.87 -27.27
N MET A 106 -8.28 2.81 -27.03
CA MET A 106 -8.80 1.51 -26.60
C MET A 106 -9.47 1.61 -25.23
N ALA A 107 -8.89 2.32 -24.27
CA ALA A 107 -9.45 2.52 -22.94
C ALA A 107 -10.81 3.25 -22.95
N LEU A 108 -10.99 4.20 -23.86
CA LEU A 108 -12.22 4.99 -23.98
C LEU A 108 -13.30 4.33 -24.85
N ASN A 109 -12.90 3.71 -25.97
CA ASN A 109 -13.83 3.20 -26.99
C ASN A 109 -13.99 1.69 -26.98
N ASN A 110 -13.07 0.94 -26.36
CA ASN A 110 -13.14 -0.52 -26.22
C ASN A 110 -12.61 -0.97 -24.86
N PRO A 111 -13.27 -0.57 -23.75
CA PRO A 111 -12.78 -0.80 -22.39
C PRO A 111 -12.71 -2.30 -22.02
N GLU A 112 -13.52 -3.16 -22.63
CA GLU A 112 -13.44 -4.61 -22.43
C GLU A 112 -12.09 -5.16 -22.94
N ARG A 113 -11.69 -4.78 -24.16
CA ARG A 113 -10.39 -5.16 -24.70
C ARG A 113 -9.24 -4.62 -23.86
N TYR A 114 -9.35 -3.37 -23.40
CA TYR A 114 -8.38 -2.77 -22.50
C TYR A 114 -8.25 -3.58 -21.19
N GLY A 115 -9.37 -3.94 -20.57
CA GLY A 115 -9.41 -4.77 -19.37
C GLY A 115 -8.78 -6.16 -19.60
N HIS A 116 -9.06 -6.79 -20.74
CA HIS A 116 -8.44 -8.07 -21.11
C HIS A 116 -6.93 -7.99 -21.25
N VAL A 117 -6.40 -6.96 -21.91
CA VAL A 117 -4.94 -6.78 -22.04
C VAL A 117 -4.30 -6.53 -20.68
N LEU A 118 -4.94 -5.70 -19.83
CA LEU A 118 -4.47 -5.44 -18.48
C LEU A 118 -4.49 -6.72 -17.61
N HIS A 119 -5.55 -7.52 -17.72
CA HIS A 119 -5.65 -8.81 -17.02
C HIS A 119 -4.58 -9.80 -17.48
N ASN A 120 -4.27 -9.85 -18.77
CA ASN A 120 -3.19 -10.69 -19.30
C ASN A 120 -1.80 -10.28 -18.82
N ALA A 121 -1.61 -9.00 -18.41
CA ALA A 121 -0.41 -8.50 -17.77
C ALA A 121 -0.36 -8.78 -16.25
N SER A 122 -1.44 -9.27 -15.66
CA SER A 122 -1.54 -9.49 -14.20
C SER A 122 -0.43 -10.41 -13.63
N PRO A 123 0.05 -11.47 -14.31
CA PRO A 123 1.16 -12.26 -13.77
C PRO A 123 2.45 -11.44 -13.57
N MET A 124 2.76 -10.55 -14.50
CA MET A 124 3.92 -9.63 -14.39
C MET A 124 3.78 -8.72 -13.17
N ILE A 125 2.61 -8.14 -13.00
CA ILE A 125 2.30 -7.21 -11.92
C ILE A 125 2.29 -7.92 -10.58
N ASN A 126 1.65 -9.08 -10.50
CA ASN A 126 1.57 -9.88 -9.28
C ASN A 126 2.95 -10.37 -8.83
N ALA A 127 3.82 -10.77 -9.75
CA ALA A 127 5.19 -11.14 -9.44
C ALA A 127 6.02 -9.94 -8.93
N PHE A 128 5.96 -8.81 -9.63
CA PHE A 128 6.65 -7.58 -9.24
C PHE A 128 6.17 -7.07 -7.88
N GLY A 129 4.86 -6.80 -7.76
CA GLY A 129 4.25 -6.25 -6.55
C GLY A 129 4.32 -7.20 -5.37
N GLY A 130 4.06 -8.49 -5.58
CA GLY A 130 4.11 -9.50 -4.53
C GLY A 130 5.50 -9.61 -3.90
N ILE A 131 6.55 -9.69 -4.71
CA ILE A 131 7.94 -9.71 -4.22
C ILE A 131 8.33 -8.39 -3.54
N PHE A 132 7.95 -7.24 -4.13
CA PHE A 132 8.23 -5.94 -3.54
C PHE A 132 7.57 -5.78 -2.16
N LEU A 133 6.30 -6.16 -2.01
CA LEU A 133 5.57 -6.10 -0.73
C LEU A 133 6.14 -7.09 0.29
N LEU A 134 6.52 -8.29 -0.13
CA LEU A 134 7.21 -9.24 0.75
C LEU A 134 8.53 -8.68 1.27
N MET A 135 9.32 -8.02 0.43
CA MET A 135 10.56 -7.36 0.86
C MET A 135 10.29 -6.29 1.91
N ILE A 136 9.25 -5.47 1.74
CA ILE A 136 8.87 -4.46 2.73
C ILE A 136 8.47 -5.09 4.05
N GLY A 137 7.58 -6.09 4.02
CA GLY A 137 7.13 -6.77 5.23
C GLY A 137 8.28 -7.48 5.96
N LEU A 138 9.14 -8.18 5.22
CA LEU A 138 10.32 -8.84 5.77
C LEU A 138 11.31 -7.83 6.35
N SER A 139 11.52 -6.67 5.71
CA SER A 139 12.40 -5.61 6.24
C SER A 139 11.94 -5.12 7.61
N TYR A 140 10.64 -5.11 7.87
CA TYR A 140 10.10 -4.75 9.16
C TYR A 140 10.26 -5.85 10.23
N PHE A 141 10.06 -7.13 9.87
CA PHE A 141 10.11 -8.24 10.84
C PHE A 141 11.51 -8.79 11.08
N VAL A 142 12.41 -8.70 10.09
CA VAL A 142 13.80 -9.18 10.15
C VAL A 142 14.73 -8.07 10.67
N ASP A 143 14.32 -7.38 11.74
CA ASP A 143 15.16 -6.42 12.46
C ASP A 143 15.54 -7.00 13.83
N TYR A 144 16.84 -7.31 13.98
CA TYR A 144 17.37 -7.89 15.21
C TYR A 144 17.22 -6.98 16.44
N ASN A 145 17.19 -5.66 16.24
CA ASN A 145 17.05 -4.69 17.32
C ASN A 145 15.60 -4.53 17.81
N LYS A 146 14.66 -5.20 17.16
CA LYS A 146 13.23 -5.09 17.47
C LYS A 146 12.90 -5.75 18.79
N GLN A 147 12.30 -4.98 19.69
CA GLN A 147 11.95 -5.42 21.06
C GLN A 147 10.49 -5.80 21.23
N ILE A 148 9.63 -5.30 20.35
CA ILE A 148 8.18 -5.51 20.43
C ILE A 148 7.80 -6.56 19.41
N HIS A 149 7.09 -7.59 19.86
CA HIS A 149 6.59 -8.69 19.04
C HIS A 149 5.11 -8.90 19.34
N TRP A 150 4.30 -8.95 18.30
CA TRP A 150 2.86 -9.21 18.41
C TRP A 150 2.55 -10.70 18.28
N VAL A 151 3.01 -11.33 17.19
CA VAL A 151 2.82 -12.77 16.97
C VAL A 151 3.95 -13.54 17.65
N ARG A 152 3.64 -14.08 18.84
CA ARG A 152 4.59 -14.84 19.67
C ARG A 152 5.07 -16.08 18.90
N GLY A 153 6.38 -16.28 18.83
CA GLY A 153 7.03 -17.38 18.10
C GLY A 153 7.53 -16.98 16.72
N VAL A 154 6.68 -16.47 15.84
CA VAL A 154 7.06 -16.13 14.45
C VAL A 154 7.92 -14.87 14.40
N GLU A 155 7.45 -13.76 14.95
CA GLU A 155 8.20 -12.49 14.91
C GLU A 155 9.54 -12.57 15.67
N PRO A 156 9.64 -13.17 16.88
CA PRO A 156 10.93 -13.32 17.52
C PRO A 156 11.90 -14.22 16.76
N TRP A 157 11.39 -15.18 15.98
CA TRP A 157 12.21 -16.02 15.11
C TRP A 157 12.74 -15.22 13.93
N LEU A 158 11.88 -14.46 13.24
CA LEU A 158 12.26 -13.57 12.14
C LEU A 158 13.27 -12.51 12.61
N ALA A 159 13.03 -11.89 13.76
CA ALA A 159 13.96 -10.90 14.33
C ALA A 159 15.34 -11.54 14.61
N ARG A 160 15.38 -12.76 15.16
CA ARG A 160 16.65 -13.49 15.38
C ARG A 160 17.37 -13.82 14.06
N ALA A 161 16.62 -14.16 13.00
CA ALA A 161 17.17 -14.38 11.67
C ALA A 161 17.82 -13.11 11.08
N GLY A 162 17.43 -11.93 11.56
CA GLY A 162 18.03 -10.63 11.21
C GLY A 162 19.49 -10.46 11.65
N LYS A 163 20.04 -11.39 12.47
CA LYS A 163 21.50 -11.47 12.71
C LYS A 163 22.28 -11.80 11.44
N PHE A 164 21.66 -12.51 10.50
CA PHE A 164 22.28 -12.86 9.24
C PHE A 164 22.00 -11.77 8.21
N GLU A 165 23.01 -11.03 7.82
CA GLU A 165 22.93 -9.82 7.00
C GLU A 165 22.17 -10.02 5.69
N ASN A 166 22.27 -11.19 5.07
CA ASN A 166 21.63 -11.51 3.79
C ASN A 166 20.37 -12.39 3.92
N PHE A 167 19.84 -12.62 5.12
CA PHE A 167 18.70 -13.53 5.32
C PHE A 167 17.48 -13.16 4.46
N ARG A 168 17.14 -11.87 4.39
CA ARG A 168 16.02 -11.36 3.57
C ARG A 168 16.23 -11.69 2.08
N ALA A 169 17.43 -11.42 1.58
CA ALA A 169 17.76 -11.69 0.18
C ALA A 169 17.72 -13.19 -0.13
N CYS A 170 18.27 -14.03 0.73
CA CYS A 170 18.22 -15.48 0.57
C CYS A 170 16.78 -16.00 0.55
N LEU A 171 15.91 -15.50 1.43
CA LEU A 171 14.52 -15.92 1.47
C LEU A 171 13.76 -15.53 0.19
N ILE A 172 13.95 -14.30 -0.30
CA ILE A 172 13.32 -13.83 -1.52
C ILE A 172 13.84 -14.58 -2.75
N LEU A 173 15.16 -14.83 -2.84
CA LEU A 173 15.73 -15.64 -3.91
C LEU A 173 15.16 -17.07 -3.89
N LEU A 174 14.98 -17.66 -2.70
CA LEU A 174 14.33 -18.96 -2.57
C LEU A 174 12.89 -18.92 -3.10
N VAL A 175 12.12 -17.90 -2.75
CA VAL A 175 10.76 -17.71 -3.28
C VAL A 175 10.78 -17.59 -4.81
N MET A 176 11.72 -16.82 -5.39
CA MET A 176 11.84 -16.70 -6.85
C MET A 176 12.19 -18.04 -7.51
N VAL A 177 13.07 -18.82 -6.90
CA VAL A 177 13.43 -20.17 -7.41
C VAL A 177 12.20 -21.09 -7.37
N VAL A 178 11.46 -21.09 -6.26
CA VAL A 178 10.22 -21.87 -6.15
C VAL A 178 9.22 -21.45 -7.23
N LEU A 179 8.98 -20.15 -7.39
CA LEU A 179 8.10 -19.63 -8.44
C LEU A 179 8.55 -20.09 -9.83
N TYR A 180 9.83 -19.97 -10.15
CA TYR A 180 10.36 -20.38 -11.47
C TYR A 180 10.10 -21.85 -11.79
N PHE A 181 10.21 -22.76 -10.81
CA PHE A 181 9.98 -24.20 -11.03
C PHE A 181 8.49 -24.61 -10.98
N THR A 182 7.63 -23.79 -10.39
CA THR A 182 6.22 -24.15 -10.14
C THR A 182 5.23 -23.48 -11.08
N VAL A 183 5.58 -22.33 -11.68
CA VAL A 183 4.69 -21.62 -12.62
C VAL A 183 4.75 -22.23 -14.02
N GLU A 184 3.72 -21.96 -14.83
CA GLU A 184 3.64 -22.40 -16.22
C GLU A 184 4.82 -21.88 -17.06
N GLU A 185 5.31 -22.73 -17.97
CA GLU A 185 6.49 -22.45 -18.81
C GLU A 185 6.42 -21.12 -19.54
N LYS A 186 5.25 -20.78 -20.08
CA LYS A 186 5.01 -19.55 -20.84
C LYS A 186 5.23 -18.25 -20.04
N TYR A 187 5.11 -18.32 -18.71
CA TYR A 187 5.24 -17.16 -17.82
C TYR A 187 6.56 -17.08 -17.05
N LYS A 188 7.39 -18.15 -17.06
CA LYS A 188 8.60 -18.27 -16.25
C LYS A 188 9.56 -17.08 -16.38
N ALA A 189 9.92 -16.73 -17.62
CA ALA A 189 10.85 -15.63 -17.87
C ALA A 189 10.28 -14.29 -17.40
N MET A 190 9.00 -14.03 -17.70
CA MET A 190 8.31 -12.78 -17.34
C MET A 190 8.21 -12.65 -15.81
N ILE A 191 7.79 -13.70 -15.12
CA ILE A 191 7.68 -13.73 -13.64
C ILE A 191 9.04 -13.55 -12.98
N LEU A 192 10.09 -14.21 -13.48
CA LEU A 192 11.44 -14.07 -12.95
C LEU A 192 11.94 -12.64 -13.10
N ILE A 193 11.85 -12.07 -14.30
CA ILE A 193 12.29 -10.68 -14.56
C ILE A 193 11.51 -9.70 -13.68
N SER A 194 10.20 -9.83 -13.59
CA SER A 194 9.36 -8.95 -12.78
C SER A 194 9.69 -9.07 -11.29
N SER A 195 9.94 -10.27 -10.79
CA SER A 195 10.37 -10.53 -9.42
C SER A 195 11.73 -9.90 -9.10
N VAL A 196 12.68 -10.00 -10.03
CA VAL A 196 13.99 -9.33 -9.93
C VAL A 196 13.82 -7.82 -9.91
N LEU A 197 12.99 -7.26 -10.79
CA LEU A 197 12.71 -5.81 -10.81
C LEU A 197 12.07 -5.32 -9.50
N GLY A 198 11.12 -6.07 -8.93
CA GLY A 198 10.52 -5.76 -7.63
C GLY A 198 11.56 -5.75 -6.49
N THR A 199 12.47 -6.72 -6.49
CA THR A 199 13.57 -6.78 -5.54
C THR A 199 14.55 -5.62 -5.73
N LEU A 200 14.94 -5.34 -6.97
CA LEU A 200 15.85 -4.24 -7.30
C LEU A 200 15.27 -2.88 -6.90
N LEU A 201 13.97 -2.68 -7.13
CA LEU A 201 13.29 -1.45 -6.70
C LEU A 201 13.35 -1.29 -5.18
N HIS A 202 13.05 -2.34 -4.42
CA HIS A 202 13.12 -2.29 -2.95
C HIS A 202 14.55 -1.98 -2.46
N ILE A 203 15.53 -2.72 -2.95
CA ILE A 203 16.96 -2.51 -2.58
C ILE A 203 17.41 -1.12 -3.01
N GLY A 204 17.01 -0.66 -4.19
CA GLY A 204 17.32 0.68 -4.69
C GLY A 204 16.76 1.80 -3.80
N LEU A 205 15.52 1.66 -3.35
CA LEU A 205 14.91 2.61 -2.41
C LEU A 205 15.59 2.58 -1.04
N GLU A 206 15.94 1.41 -0.52
CA GLU A 206 16.67 1.24 0.74
C GLU A 206 18.08 1.87 0.65
N LEU A 207 18.80 1.60 -0.45
CA LEU A 207 20.10 2.19 -0.72
C LEU A 207 20.03 3.71 -0.87
N PHE A 208 19.06 4.21 -1.65
CA PHE A 208 18.84 5.65 -1.81
C PHE A 208 18.53 6.30 -0.45
N GLY A 209 17.68 5.68 0.36
CA GLY A 209 17.38 6.13 1.71
C GLY A 209 18.60 6.15 2.63
N SER A 210 19.50 5.17 2.53
CA SER A 210 20.73 5.08 3.33
C SER A 210 21.79 6.10 2.92
N LEU A 211 21.93 6.37 1.61
CA LEU A 211 22.89 7.35 1.09
C LEU A 211 22.58 8.79 1.56
N PHE A 212 21.29 9.12 1.68
CA PHE A 212 20.87 10.45 2.08
C PHE A 212 20.31 10.54 3.50
N GLY A 213 20.15 9.39 4.18
CA GLY A 213 19.82 9.32 5.60
C GLY A 213 21.03 9.71 6.43
N SER A 214 20.95 10.79 7.19
CA SER A 214 22.03 11.18 8.09
C SER A 214 22.26 10.09 9.13
N HIS A 215 23.45 9.51 9.17
CA HIS A 215 23.98 8.63 10.21
C HIS A 215 24.26 9.39 11.53
N SER A 216 23.63 10.51 11.78
CA SER A 216 23.92 11.36 12.93
C SER A 216 22.97 11.05 14.09
N SER A 217 23.56 10.32 15.05
CA SER A 217 23.36 10.43 16.52
C SER A 217 21.99 10.88 17.05
N LYS A 218 21.39 10.03 17.85
CA LYS A 218 20.54 10.27 19.08
C LYS A 218 19.49 11.40 19.10
N ASP A 219 19.53 12.37 18.22
CA ASP A 219 18.48 13.38 18.09
C ASP A 219 17.47 12.98 17.02
N ILE A 220 16.21 12.89 17.39
CA ILE A 220 15.06 12.64 16.51
C ILE A 220 14.87 13.88 15.61
N LYS A 221 15.79 14.11 14.66
CA LYS A 221 15.64 15.17 13.66
C LYS A 221 14.71 14.69 12.57
N LEU A 222 13.69 15.50 12.26
CA LEU A 222 12.79 15.24 11.15
C LEU A 222 13.59 15.20 9.83
N LYS A 223 13.28 14.24 8.96
CA LYS A 223 13.88 14.12 7.64
C LYS A 223 13.60 15.37 6.80
N THR A 224 14.64 15.93 6.20
CA THR A 224 14.61 17.10 5.31
C THR A 224 15.45 16.84 4.06
N GLY A 225 15.35 17.69 3.03
CA GLY A 225 16.15 17.57 1.80
C GLY A 225 16.02 16.20 1.14
N TRP A 226 17.14 15.63 0.74
CA TRP A 226 17.19 14.36 0.03
C TRP A 226 16.72 13.14 0.85
N ALA A 227 16.95 13.16 2.16
CA ALA A 227 16.45 12.10 3.06
C ALA A 227 14.91 12.08 3.13
N ALA A 228 14.27 13.25 3.10
CA ALA A 228 12.82 13.34 3.03
C ALA A 228 12.29 13.03 1.64
N PHE A 229 13.02 13.39 0.57
CA PHE A 229 12.69 13.00 -0.80
C PHE A 229 12.74 11.47 -0.97
N ALA A 230 13.76 10.80 -0.43
CA ALA A 230 13.83 9.34 -0.45
C ALA A 230 12.63 8.70 0.26
N ALA A 231 12.26 9.23 1.44
CA ALA A 231 11.09 8.77 2.18
C ALA A 231 9.78 9.05 1.42
N PHE A 232 9.67 10.20 0.76
CA PHE A 232 8.52 10.52 -0.10
C PHE A 232 8.42 9.56 -1.29
N LEU A 233 9.53 9.32 -2.00
CA LEU A 233 9.57 8.38 -3.11
C LEU A 233 9.17 6.96 -2.67
N TYR A 234 9.67 6.53 -1.51
CA TYR A 234 9.27 5.25 -0.91
C TYR A 234 7.74 5.17 -0.69
N LEU A 235 7.12 6.23 -0.16
CA LEU A 235 5.68 6.28 0.04
C LEU A 235 4.89 6.21 -1.28
N GLU A 236 5.35 6.91 -2.33
CA GLU A 236 4.66 6.91 -3.62
C GLU A 236 4.78 5.55 -4.33
N VAL A 237 5.94 4.90 -4.25
CA VAL A 237 6.14 3.55 -4.82
C VAL A 237 5.33 2.50 -4.06
N LEU A 238 5.27 2.62 -2.74
CA LEU A 238 4.44 1.77 -1.90
C LEU A 238 2.96 1.91 -2.29
N ASP A 239 2.47 3.15 -2.36
CA ASP A 239 1.09 3.46 -2.76
C ASP A 239 0.76 2.90 -4.15
N ALA A 240 1.68 3.04 -5.12
CA ALA A 240 1.54 2.47 -6.46
C ALA A 240 1.41 0.94 -6.44
N SER A 241 2.23 0.26 -5.63
CA SER A 241 2.22 -1.20 -5.52
C SER A 241 0.91 -1.75 -4.95
N PHE A 242 0.33 -1.08 -3.96
CA PHE A 242 -0.98 -1.42 -3.41
C PHE A 242 -2.13 -1.11 -4.39
N SER A 243 -2.04 0.01 -5.09
CA SER A 243 -3.11 0.49 -5.97
C SER A 243 -3.36 -0.43 -7.16
N PHE A 244 -2.37 -1.19 -7.56
CA PHE A 244 -2.45 -2.00 -8.77
C PHE A 244 -3.48 -3.13 -8.66
N ASP A 245 -3.48 -3.83 -7.53
CA ASP A 245 -4.45 -4.90 -7.26
C ASP A 245 -5.88 -4.35 -7.25
N GLY A 246 -6.07 -3.15 -6.67
CA GLY A 246 -7.35 -2.45 -6.69
C GLY A 246 -7.83 -2.07 -8.10
N VAL A 247 -6.91 -1.71 -9.02
CA VAL A 247 -7.28 -1.39 -10.41
C VAL A 247 -7.75 -2.66 -11.15
N ILE A 248 -7.02 -3.77 -11.04
CA ILE A 248 -7.43 -5.04 -11.66
C ILE A 248 -8.79 -5.49 -11.11
N GLY A 249 -8.95 -5.40 -9.79
CA GLY A 249 -10.18 -5.76 -9.13
C GLY A 249 -11.38 -4.90 -9.49
N ALA A 250 -11.16 -3.63 -9.75
CA ALA A 250 -12.22 -2.75 -10.22
C ALA A 250 -12.78 -3.15 -11.58
N PHE A 251 -11.97 -3.80 -12.46
CA PHE A 251 -12.45 -4.34 -13.73
C PHE A 251 -13.40 -5.53 -13.58
N ALA A 252 -13.38 -6.24 -12.44
CA ALA A 252 -14.39 -7.25 -12.13
C ALA A 252 -15.77 -6.64 -11.81
N ILE A 253 -15.81 -5.35 -11.42
CA ILE A 253 -17.03 -4.62 -11.05
C ILE A 253 -17.61 -3.86 -12.24
N THR A 254 -16.76 -3.21 -13.02
CA THR A 254 -17.14 -2.41 -14.19
C THR A 254 -16.01 -2.33 -15.21
N SER A 255 -16.36 -2.36 -16.49
CA SER A 255 -15.40 -2.12 -17.57
C SER A 255 -15.13 -0.64 -17.85
N SER A 256 -15.89 0.28 -17.27
CA SER A 256 -15.73 1.72 -17.51
C SER A 256 -14.46 2.27 -16.86
N VAL A 257 -13.43 2.53 -17.67
CA VAL A 257 -12.14 3.10 -17.22
C VAL A 257 -12.34 4.45 -16.52
N ILE A 258 -13.25 5.27 -16.99
CA ILE A 258 -13.58 6.58 -16.38
C ILE A 258 -14.12 6.37 -14.96
N LEU A 259 -15.01 5.41 -14.79
CA LEU A 259 -15.63 5.11 -13.49
C LEU A 259 -14.59 4.52 -12.52
N ILE A 260 -13.77 3.57 -12.98
CA ILE A 260 -12.67 2.98 -12.22
C ILE A 260 -11.71 4.07 -11.76
N THR A 261 -11.21 4.89 -12.70
CA THR A 261 -10.25 5.95 -12.38
C THR A 261 -10.84 6.97 -11.41
N SER A 262 -12.09 7.41 -11.61
CA SER A 262 -12.71 8.42 -10.74
C SER A 262 -12.99 7.88 -9.33
N GLY A 263 -13.54 6.67 -9.22
CA GLY A 263 -13.87 6.04 -7.93
C GLY A 263 -12.63 5.73 -7.09
N LEU A 264 -11.64 5.06 -7.70
CA LEU A 264 -10.37 4.74 -7.02
C LEU A 264 -9.56 6.00 -6.69
N SER A 265 -9.56 7.03 -7.56
CA SER A 265 -8.90 8.31 -7.26
C SER A 265 -9.54 9.03 -6.08
N ALA A 266 -10.86 9.07 -6.00
CA ALA A 266 -11.57 9.61 -4.84
C ALA A 266 -11.19 8.84 -3.57
N GLY A 267 -11.21 7.50 -3.60
CA GLY A 267 -10.79 6.66 -2.49
C GLY A 267 -9.36 6.94 -2.03
N ALA A 268 -8.40 7.06 -2.97
CA ALA A 268 -7.01 7.38 -2.65
C ALA A 268 -6.84 8.70 -1.91
N ILE A 269 -7.60 9.71 -2.27
CA ILE A 269 -7.56 11.01 -1.58
C ILE A 269 -8.08 10.86 -0.15
N TRP A 270 -9.09 10.02 0.08
CA TRP A 270 -9.56 9.68 1.42
C TRP A 270 -8.48 8.93 2.22
N VAL A 271 -7.79 7.96 1.61
CA VAL A 271 -6.68 7.22 2.22
C VAL A 271 -5.55 8.17 2.65
N ARG A 272 -5.20 9.15 1.81
CA ARG A 272 -4.19 10.16 2.18
C ARG A 272 -4.64 11.06 3.32
N SER A 273 -5.89 11.46 3.35
CA SER A 273 -6.45 12.21 4.48
C SER A 273 -6.45 11.37 5.76
N LEU A 274 -6.76 10.08 5.65
CA LEU A 274 -6.68 9.13 6.75
C LEU A 274 -5.26 8.96 7.27
N THR A 275 -4.26 8.87 6.38
CA THR A 275 -2.83 8.84 6.73
C THR A 275 -2.43 10.03 7.60
N ILE A 276 -2.84 11.25 7.21
CA ILE A 276 -2.61 12.46 8.00
C ILE A 276 -3.35 12.43 9.34
N TYR A 277 -4.58 11.94 9.35
CA TYR A 277 -5.36 11.78 10.58
C TYR A 277 -4.66 10.83 11.56
N LEU A 278 -4.24 9.66 11.11
CA LEU A 278 -3.53 8.66 11.92
C LEU A 278 -2.22 9.24 12.48
N MET A 279 -1.47 9.95 11.65
CA MET A 279 -0.23 10.63 12.06
C MET A 279 -0.49 11.69 13.13
N ARG A 280 -1.47 12.59 12.92
CA ARG A 280 -1.73 13.73 13.81
C ARG A 280 -2.45 13.35 15.10
N SER A 281 -3.26 12.31 15.08
CA SER A 281 -3.98 11.80 16.26
C SER A 281 -3.08 11.03 17.22
N GLY A 282 -1.85 10.69 16.80
CA GLY A 282 -0.94 9.85 17.58
C GLY A 282 -1.44 8.41 17.73
N THR A 283 -2.25 7.94 16.81
CA THR A 283 -2.85 6.59 16.85
C THR A 283 -1.79 5.51 16.89
N LEU A 284 -0.67 5.69 16.18
CA LEU A 284 0.45 4.73 16.18
C LEU A 284 1.08 4.54 17.57
N SER A 285 1.26 5.64 18.31
CA SER A 285 1.82 5.57 19.67
C SER A 285 0.81 5.07 20.72
N LYS A 286 -0.49 5.18 20.41
CA LYS A 286 -1.57 4.73 21.28
C LYS A 286 -1.77 3.21 21.23
N TYR A 287 -1.59 2.60 20.05
CA TYR A 287 -1.81 1.16 19.83
C TYR A 287 -0.49 0.48 19.48
N ARG A 288 0.07 -0.23 20.48
CA ARG A 288 1.41 -0.84 20.44
C ARG A 288 1.64 -1.78 19.26
N TYR A 289 0.62 -2.53 18.86
CA TYR A 289 0.71 -3.56 17.82
C TYR A 289 0.18 -3.11 16.45
N LEU A 290 -0.27 -1.86 16.31
CA LEU A 290 -0.88 -1.36 15.06
C LEU A 290 0.05 -1.47 13.85
N GLU A 291 1.34 -1.14 14.04
CA GLU A 291 2.35 -1.28 12.99
C GLU A 291 2.62 -2.74 12.61
N HIS A 292 2.61 -3.64 13.60
CA HIS A 292 2.74 -5.07 13.33
C HIS A 292 1.59 -5.59 12.47
N GLY A 293 0.35 -5.22 12.83
CA GLY A 293 -0.83 -5.56 12.05
C GLY A 293 -0.74 -5.08 10.61
N ALA A 294 -0.31 -3.82 10.41
CA ALA A 294 -0.15 -3.27 9.07
C ALA A 294 0.93 -3.99 8.24
N HIS A 295 2.08 -4.34 8.83
CA HIS A 295 3.10 -5.09 8.10
C HIS A 295 2.73 -6.55 7.85
N TRP A 296 1.96 -7.19 8.75
CA TRP A 296 1.37 -8.50 8.46
C TRP A 296 0.34 -8.43 7.32
N ALA A 297 -0.44 -7.36 7.23
CA ALA A 297 -1.33 -7.12 6.09
C ALA A 297 -0.55 -7.01 4.78
N ILE A 298 0.58 -6.25 4.77
CA ILE A 298 1.47 -6.15 3.61
C ILE A 298 2.03 -7.52 3.20
N VAL A 299 2.54 -8.30 4.17
CA VAL A 299 3.04 -9.67 3.88
C VAL A 299 1.93 -10.53 3.30
N ALA A 300 0.73 -10.50 3.90
CA ALA A 300 -0.40 -11.26 3.43
C ALA A 300 -0.79 -10.88 1.99
N LEU A 301 -0.87 -9.58 1.68
CA LEU A 301 -1.15 -9.10 0.33
C LEU A 301 -0.08 -9.55 -0.66
N GLY A 302 1.21 -9.40 -0.31
CA GLY A 302 2.32 -9.87 -1.14
C GLY A 302 2.25 -11.37 -1.42
N VAL A 303 1.95 -12.18 -0.40
CA VAL A 303 1.74 -13.64 -0.55
C VAL A 303 0.54 -13.93 -1.46
N MET A 304 -0.57 -13.22 -1.29
CA MET A 304 -1.77 -13.42 -2.11
C MET A 304 -1.52 -13.07 -3.57
N MET A 305 -0.79 -11.99 -3.86
CA MET A 305 -0.39 -11.65 -5.23
C MET A 305 0.43 -12.78 -5.86
N LEU A 306 1.32 -13.43 -5.10
CA LEU A 306 2.07 -14.58 -5.61
C LEU A 306 1.19 -15.82 -5.79
N PHE A 307 0.17 -16.04 -4.95
CA PHE A 307 -0.79 -17.14 -5.16
C PHE A 307 -1.64 -16.96 -6.42
N LYS A 308 -1.95 -15.74 -6.84
CA LYS A 308 -2.63 -15.46 -8.11
C LYS A 308 -1.84 -15.97 -9.33
N LEU A 309 -0.52 -16.14 -9.22
CA LEU A 309 0.32 -16.74 -10.28
C LEU A 309 -0.01 -18.22 -10.54
N PHE A 310 -0.65 -18.89 -9.61
CA PHE A 310 -1.10 -20.29 -9.71
C PHE A 310 -2.59 -20.41 -10.01
N HIS A 311 -3.20 -19.36 -10.57
CA HIS A 311 -4.65 -19.29 -10.83
C HIS A 311 -5.52 -19.51 -9.58
N VAL A 312 -4.95 -19.26 -8.38
CA VAL A 312 -5.73 -19.25 -7.14
C VAL A 312 -6.33 -17.86 -7.00
N GLU A 313 -7.51 -17.67 -7.56
CA GLU A 313 -8.26 -16.43 -7.44
C GLU A 313 -9.11 -16.47 -6.18
N LEU A 314 -8.69 -15.75 -5.15
CA LEU A 314 -9.54 -15.50 -4.00
C LEU A 314 -10.46 -14.32 -4.32
N PRO A 315 -11.75 -14.38 -3.92
CA PRO A 315 -12.64 -13.25 -4.08
C PRO A 315 -12.03 -11.98 -3.48
N GLU A 316 -12.16 -10.87 -4.17
CA GLU A 316 -11.52 -9.60 -3.79
C GLU A 316 -11.93 -9.10 -2.40
N TRP A 317 -13.15 -9.41 -1.96
CA TRP A 317 -13.58 -9.08 -0.62
C TRP A 317 -12.76 -9.81 0.47
N ILE A 318 -12.21 -11.00 0.18
CA ILE A 318 -11.29 -11.71 1.09
C ILE A 318 -9.94 -11.00 1.11
N THR A 319 -9.37 -10.73 -0.05
CA THR A 319 -8.05 -10.08 -0.15
C THR A 319 -8.04 -8.72 0.53
N GLY A 320 -9.04 -7.89 0.24
CA GLY A 320 -9.14 -6.57 0.82
C GLY A 320 -9.53 -6.55 2.30
N SER A 321 -10.38 -7.48 2.75
CA SER A 321 -10.75 -7.56 4.17
C SER A 321 -9.63 -8.10 5.06
N LEU A 322 -8.67 -8.84 4.50
CA LEU A 322 -7.56 -9.43 5.24
C LEU A 322 -6.68 -8.35 5.89
N GLY A 323 -6.35 -7.30 5.14
CA GLY A 323 -5.60 -6.15 5.67
C GLY A 323 -6.31 -5.49 6.84
N LEU A 324 -7.61 -5.21 6.67
CA LEU A 324 -8.44 -4.64 7.74
C LEU A 324 -8.53 -5.57 8.96
N ALA A 325 -8.63 -6.88 8.75
CA ALA A 325 -8.66 -7.87 9.83
C ALA A 325 -7.38 -7.84 10.68
N PHE A 326 -6.20 -7.81 10.06
CA PHE A 326 -4.93 -7.67 10.78
C PHE A 326 -4.87 -6.37 11.61
N ILE A 327 -5.36 -5.26 11.07
CA ILE A 327 -5.42 -3.98 11.78
C ILE A 327 -6.35 -4.06 12.99
N ILE A 328 -7.56 -4.60 12.83
CA ILE A 328 -8.54 -4.75 13.92
C ILE A 328 -7.98 -5.65 15.02
N LEU A 329 -7.38 -6.78 14.66
CA LEU A 329 -6.75 -7.70 15.60
C LEU A 329 -5.60 -7.05 16.37
N ALA A 330 -4.76 -6.26 15.68
CA ALA A 330 -3.65 -5.54 16.31
C ALA A 330 -4.13 -4.46 17.29
N ILE A 331 -5.19 -3.72 16.94
CA ILE A 331 -5.82 -2.74 17.83
C ILE A 331 -6.42 -3.46 19.04
N GLY A 332 -7.20 -4.52 18.82
CA GLY A 332 -7.81 -5.31 19.87
C GLY A 332 -6.77 -5.86 20.86
N SER A 333 -5.70 -6.46 20.35
CA SER A 333 -4.57 -6.95 21.15
C SER A 333 -3.91 -5.83 21.96
N SER A 334 -3.71 -4.65 21.36
CA SER A 334 -3.14 -3.49 22.06
C SER A 334 -4.03 -3.00 23.21
N VAL A 335 -5.36 -2.98 23.02
CA VAL A 335 -6.33 -2.57 24.06
C VAL A 335 -6.37 -3.58 25.19
N ILE A 336 -6.35 -4.88 24.88
CA ILE A 336 -6.37 -5.96 25.89
C ILE A 336 -5.11 -5.87 26.77
N GLU A 337 -3.92 -5.69 26.17
CA GLU A 337 -2.67 -5.56 26.92
C GLU A 337 -2.69 -4.38 27.90
N VAL A 338 -3.16 -3.21 27.47
CA VAL A 338 -3.26 -2.02 28.32
C VAL A 338 -4.23 -2.26 29.50
N ARG A 339 -5.35 -2.97 29.26
CA ARG A 339 -6.31 -3.32 30.33
C ARG A 339 -5.68 -4.28 31.35
N HIS A 340 -4.98 -5.31 30.88
CA HIS A 340 -4.28 -6.25 31.76
C HIS A 340 -3.21 -5.56 32.63
N ALA A 341 -2.40 -4.69 32.02
CA ALA A 341 -1.37 -3.93 32.74
C ALA A 341 -1.96 -3.01 33.85
N LYS A 342 -3.14 -2.41 33.60
CA LYS A 342 -3.84 -1.61 34.62
C LYS A 342 -4.37 -2.48 35.78
N ASN A 343 -4.97 -3.62 35.47
CA ASN A 343 -5.52 -4.53 36.51
C ASN A 343 -4.41 -5.08 37.43
N THR A 344 -3.26 -5.45 36.85
CA THR A 344 -2.11 -5.94 37.62
C THR A 344 -1.54 -4.85 38.55
N LYS A 345 -1.49 -3.59 38.12
CA LYS A 345 -1.06 -2.49 38.98
C LYS A 345 -2.03 -2.19 40.11
N ASN A 346 -3.34 -2.30 39.86
CA ASN A 346 -4.35 -2.09 40.89
C ASN A 346 -4.33 -3.21 41.96
N LEU A 347 -4.01 -4.46 41.59
CA LEU A 347 -3.85 -5.60 42.52
C LEU A 347 -2.56 -5.53 43.34
N GLN A 348 -1.52 -4.81 42.86
CA GLN A 348 -0.28 -4.61 43.60
C GLN A 348 -0.34 -3.39 44.55
N SER A 349 -1.33 -2.52 44.38
CA SER A 349 -1.55 -1.31 45.21
C SER A 349 -2.65 -1.49 46.27
N SER A 350 -3.36 -2.61 46.27
CA SER A 350 -4.31 -3.05 47.32
C SER A 350 -3.64 -4.04 48.28
#